data_5da173432d65c0611f6729f9ddc8c8f3
#
_entry.id   5da173432d65c0611f6729f9ddc8c8f3
#
_cell.length_a   1.000
_cell.length_b   1.000
_cell.length_c   1.000
_cell.angle_alpha   90.00
_cell.angle_beta   90.00
_cell.angle_gamma   90.00
#
_symmetry.space_group_name_H-M   'P 1'
#
loop_
_entity.id
_entity.type
_entity.pdbx_description
1 polymer ?
#
loop_
_entity_poly.entity_id
_entity_poly.type
_entity_poly.pdbx_seq_one_letter_code
_entity_poly.pdbx_strand_id
1 'polypeptide(L)'
;MSLNKAPAGLFASSIVFIFFILTSGCAGDCSRQQKEREFTIDLSEDSIEDLMRVKKIFYSLPSPLETAMLLKSSGAVYNEELLNPVENVSRYLTNRSMALNLGIYTTNLSYASLFDQAQTCMDYMDATRRLADNLGILDAVDSYTIERLEENINNREVILDIVSENFMNSSSFLQENNREPVAAMMLTGGWIEGLYLALGQVDENELENNRLVRMITDKKLSLEIVMLMLENNSHNSDVADLKADMEKIENIFREVDVHSSPVEVTQSGDETVAVLRSATVSNISRDVFRQLKSTVTDLRNSFVS
;
A
#
# COMPACT_ATOMS: atom_id res chain seq x y z
N MET A 1 -25.32 62.90 10.19
CA MET A 1 -26.01 63.06 11.47
C MET A 1 -25.61 61.89 12.34
N SER A 2 -24.75 62.20 13.32
CA SER A 2 -24.67 61.77 14.70
C SER A 2 -24.41 60.27 14.96
N LEU A 3 -23.20 59.83 15.22
CA LEU A 3 -22.39 59.79 16.48
C LEU A 3 -23.09 59.09 17.66
N ASN A 4 -22.53 57.94 18.11
CA ASN A 4 -21.88 57.73 19.44
C ASN A 4 -21.46 56.26 19.60
N LYS A 5 -20.15 55.92 19.75
CA LYS A 5 -19.22 55.81 20.85
C LYS A 5 -19.61 54.79 21.94
N ALA A 6 -18.64 53.88 22.12
CA ALA A 6 -18.46 52.86 23.17
C ALA A 6 -18.51 53.41 24.61
N PRO A 7 -18.43 52.56 25.64
CA PRO A 7 -17.16 52.08 26.10
C PRO A 7 -17.12 50.66 26.74
N ALA A 8 -15.89 50.26 27.04
CA ALA A 8 -15.40 49.07 27.69
C ALA A 8 -15.79 48.96 29.20
N GLY A 9 -15.82 47.73 29.70
CA GLY A 9 -15.92 47.45 31.14
C GLY A 9 -15.41 46.05 31.48
N LEU A 10 -14.20 45.98 31.99
CA LEU A 10 -13.65 44.86 32.76
C LEU A 10 -14.52 44.59 34.01
N PHE A 11 -14.73 43.31 34.34
CA PHE A 11 -14.79 42.88 35.73
C PHE A 11 -14.36 41.41 35.85
N ALA A 12 -13.23 41.26 36.57
CA ALA A 12 -12.78 40.03 37.18
C ALA A 12 -13.63 39.72 38.43
N SER A 13 -13.97 38.50 38.69
CA SER A 13 -14.31 38.04 40.02
C SER A 13 -14.00 36.57 40.21
N SER A 14 -12.95 36.34 40.99
CA SER A 14 -12.60 35.10 41.63
C SER A 14 -13.67 34.69 42.64
N ILE A 15 -14.09 33.42 42.60
CA ILE A 15 -14.72 32.80 43.79
C ILE A 15 -13.98 31.51 44.09
N VAL A 16 -13.16 31.57 45.14
CA VAL A 16 -12.56 30.45 45.84
C VAL A 16 -13.64 29.86 46.75
N PHE A 17 -13.97 28.58 46.58
CA PHE A 17 -14.70 27.85 47.60
C PHE A 17 -13.78 26.79 48.21
N ILE A 18 -13.28 27.11 49.41
CA ILE A 18 -12.62 26.18 50.33
C ILE A 18 -13.72 25.43 51.07
N PHE A 19 -13.76 24.10 50.93
CA PHE A 19 -14.51 23.24 51.84
C PHE A 19 -13.54 22.32 52.58
N PHE A 20 -13.30 22.66 53.85
CA PHE A 20 -12.57 21.86 54.82
C PHE A 20 -13.56 20.89 55.46
N ILE A 21 -13.37 19.59 55.30
CA ILE A 21 -13.96 18.60 56.19
C ILE A 21 -12.84 17.67 56.65
N LEU A 22 -12.51 17.82 57.91
CA LEU A 22 -11.73 16.89 58.72
C LEU A 22 -12.60 15.72 59.14
N THR A 23 -12.21 14.50 58.82
CA THR A 23 -12.51 13.33 59.67
C THR A 23 -11.30 12.41 59.71
N SER A 24 -10.82 12.18 60.87
CA SER A 24 -9.76 11.27 61.26
C SER A 24 -10.20 9.83 61.11
N GLY A 25 -9.30 8.93 60.73
CA GLY A 25 -9.46 7.52 61.07
C GLY A 25 -8.71 6.53 60.22
N CYS A 26 -7.63 6.00 60.78
CA CYS A 26 -7.04 4.67 60.65
C CYS A 26 -6.24 4.25 59.40
N ALA A 27 -5.02 3.98 59.75
CA ALA A 27 -3.93 3.33 59.08
C ALA A 27 -4.32 2.11 58.19
N GLY A 28 -3.72 2.08 57.03
CA GLY A 28 -3.66 0.94 56.13
C GLY A 28 -2.76 1.30 54.95
N ASP A 29 -1.48 1.03 55.13
CA ASP A 29 -0.42 1.24 54.17
C ASP A 29 -0.71 0.38 52.93
N CYS A 30 -1.02 1.01 51.81
CA CYS A 30 -0.99 0.41 50.50
C CYS A 30 -0.64 1.50 49.48
N SER A 31 0.62 1.86 49.47
CA SER A 31 1.21 2.75 48.45
C SER A 31 1.25 2.02 47.11
N ARG A 32 0.11 2.03 46.37
CA ARG A 32 0.09 1.72 44.98
C ARG A 32 0.56 2.95 44.22
N GLN A 33 1.87 3.09 44.08
CA GLN A 33 2.46 4.03 43.14
C GLN A 33 1.95 3.68 41.73
N GLN A 34 0.96 4.44 41.32
CA GLN A 34 0.58 4.52 39.89
C GLN A 34 1.72 5.27 39.20
N LYS A 35 2.66 4.49 38.68
CA LYS A 35 3.73 5.00 37.82
C LYS A 35 3.06 5.46 36.54
N GLU A 36 2.72 6.75 36.46
CA GLU A 36 2.43 7.40 35.19
C GLU A 36 3.65 7.15 34.29
N ARG A 37 3.49 6.31 33.28
CA ARG A 37 4.47 6.22 32.21
C ARG A 37 4.31 7.49 31.38
N GLU A 38 5.13 8.46 31.69
CA GLU A 38 5.38 9.56 30.79
C GLU A 38 5.89 8.97 29.48
N PHE A 39 5.06 8.96 28.45
CA PHE A 39 5.44 8.56 27.11
C PHE A 39 6.19 9.75 26.49
N THR A 40 7.49 9.82 26.76
CA THR A 40 8.38 10.76 26.07
C THR A 40 8.67 10.19 24.69
N ILE A 41 8.07 10.80 23.66
CA ILE A 41 8.50 10.58 22.28
C ILE A 41 9.88 11.23 22.17
N ASP A 42 10.90 10.41 21.97
CA ASP A 42 12.24 10.90 21.65
C ASP A 42 12.20 11.45 20.22
N LEU A 43 12.16 12.79 20.11
CA LEU A 43 12.21 13.52 18.83
C LEU A 43 13.68 13.80 18.45
N SER A 44 14.58 12.84 18.64
CA SER A 44 15.93 12.96 18.11
C SER A 44 15.89 13.11 16.58
N GLU A 45 16.86 13.84 16.03
CA GLU A 45 16.97 14.01 14.56
C GLU A 45 17.04 12.65 13.86
N ASP A 46 17.72 11.67 14.45
CA ASP A 46 17.80 10.29 13.94
C ASP A 46 16.43 9.61 13.88
N SER A 47 15.59 9.78 14.90
CA SER A 47 14.22 9.21 14.93
C SER A 47 13.29 9.83 13.88
N ILE A 48 13.47 11.14 13.63
CA ILE A 48 12.72 11.86 12.59
C ILE A 48 13.17 11.40 11.18
N GLU A 49 14.48 11.24 11.00
CA GLU A 49 15.05 10.77 9.73
C GLU A 49 14.61 9.34 9.42
N ASP A 50 14.62 8.45 10.41
CA ASP A 50 14.12 7.08 10.26
C ASP A 50 12.62 7.06 9.95
N LEU A 51 11.80 7.87 10.61
CA LEU A 51 10.36 7.98 10.32
C LEU A 51 10.10 8.50 8.90
N MET A 52 10.86 9.52 8.46
CA MET A 52 10.76 10.04 7.09
C MET A 52 11.22 9.02 6.06
N ARG A 53 12.25 8.22 6.38
CA ARG A 53 12.76 7.14 5.55
C ARG A 53 11.73 6.04 5.35
N VAL A 54 11.08 5.60 6.44
CA VAL A 54 9.99 4.62 6.41
C VAL A 54 8.83 5.14 5.56
N LYS A 55 8.37 6.36 5.78
CA LYS A 55 7.31 6.97 4.95
C LYS A 55 7.70 7.00 3.47
N LYS A 56 8.94 7.42 3.15
CA LYS A 56 9.42 7.47 1.77
C LYS A 56 9.43 6.09 1.10
N ILE A 57 9.74 5.03 1.84
CA ILE A 57 9.72 3.65 1.35
C ILE A 57 8.32 3.26 0.92
N PHE A 58 7.31 3.48 1.76
CA PHE A 58 5.92 3.15 1.45
C PHE A 58 5.40 3.88 0.18
N TYR A 59 5.77 5.17 0.01
CA TYR A 59 5.36 5.96 -1.15
C TYR A 59 6.17 5.67 -2.44
N SER A 60 7.21 4.83 -2.35
CA SER A 60 8.04 4.48 -3.50
C SER A 60 7.59 3.21 -4.23
N LEU A 61 6.63 2.47 -3.67
CA LEU A 61 6.05 1.30 -4.33
C LEU A 61 4.99 1.74 -5.35
N PRO A 62 4.94 1.09 -6.52
CA PRO A 62 3.86 1.34 -7.47
C PRO A 62 2.52 1.03 -6.84
N SER A 63 1.58 1.96 -6.95
CA SER A 63 0.20 1.74 -6.53
C SER A 63 -0.46 0.62 -7.37
N PRO A 64 -1.57 0.03 -6.91
CA PRO A 64 -2.35 -0.91 -7.71
C PRO A 64 -2.75 -0.35 -9.08
N LEU A 65 -3.08 0.95 -9.14
CA LEU A 65 -3.37 1.66 -10.37
C LEU A 65 -2.16 1.70 -11.32
N GLU A 66 -1.01 2.16 -10.83
CA GLU A 66 0.22 2.23 -11.64
C GLU A 66 0.61 0.84 -12.15
N THR A 67 0.47 -0.20 -11.32
CA THR A 67 0.71 -1.59 -11.71
C THR A 67 -0.22 -2.02 -12.86
N ALA A 68 -1.52 -1.73 -12.75
CA ALA A 68 -2.49 -2.05 -13.79
C ALA A 68 -2.25 -1.24 -15.08
N MET A 69 -1.88 0.04 -14.99
CA MET A 69 -1.51 0.86 -16.15
C MET A 69 -0.27 0.32 -16.87
N LEU A 70 0.74 -0.12 -16.11
CA LEU A 70 1.94 -0.76 -16.67
C LEU A 70 1.58 -2.06 -17.39
N LEU A 71 0.72 -2.90 -16.82
CA LEU A 71 0.21 -4.11 -17.45
C LEU A 71 -0.43 -3.80 -18.81
N LYS A 72 -1.42 -2.90 -18.83
CA LYS A 72 -2.12 -2.53 -20.07
C LYS A 72 -1.20 -1.91 -21.12
N SER A 73 -0.32 -1.00 -20.72
CA SER A 73 0.64 -0.34 -21.64
C SER A 73 1.69 -1.33 -22.18
N SER A 74 1.97 -2.38 -21.44
CA SER A 74 2.89 -3.45 -21.83
C SER A 74 2.26 -4.50 -22.75
N GLY A 75 0.96 -4.39 -23.04
CA GLY A 75 0.25 -5.26 -23.98
C GLY A 75 -0.56 -6.36 -23.32
N ALA A 76 -0.77 -6.30 -21.99
CA ALA A 76 -1.67 -7.22 -21.30
C ALA A 76 -3.10 -7.14 -21.87
N VAL A 77 -3.80 -8.28 -21.92
CA VAL A 77 -5.21 -8.40 -22.26
C VAL A 77 -5.99 -8.83 -21.02
N TYR A 78 -7.29 -8.50 -20.99
CA TYR A 78 -8.11 -8.92 -19.86
C TYR A 78 -8.24 -10.45 -19.82
N ASN A 79 -7.96 -11.02 -18.67
CA ASN A 79 -8.16 -12.44 -18.39
C ASN A 79 -8.71 -12.60 -16.96
N GLU A 80 -10.00 -12.90 -16.86
CA GLU A 80 -10.72 -13.07 -15.61
C GLU A 80 -10.25 -14.29 -14.81
N GLU A 81 -9.77 -15.34 -15.50
CA GLU A 81 -9.30 -16.58 -14.85
C GLU A 81 -8.06 -16.37 -13.96
N LEU A 82 -7.33 -15.26 -14.17
CA LEU A 82 -6.20 -14.90 -13.32
C LEU A 82 -6.62 -14.24 -12.02
N LEU A 83 -7.85 -13.74 -11.91
CA LEU A 83 -8.28 -12.96 -10.77
C LEU A 83 -8.62 -13.86 -9.58
N ASN A 84 -8.48 -13.33 -8.37
CA ASN A 84 -8.92 -14.03 -7.17
C ASN A 84 -10.45 -13.93 -7.05
N PRO A 85 -11.19 -15.06 -7.09
CA PRO A 85 -12.65 -15.02 -7.02
C PRO A 85 -13.16 -14.29 -5.76
N VAL A 86 -14.14 -13.41 -5.93
CA VAL A 86 -14.68 -12.59 -4.83
C VAL A 86 -15.37 -13.44 -3.74
N GLU A 87 -15.81 -14.63 -4.08
CA GLU A 87 -16.41 -15.61 -3.14
C GLU A 87 -15.44 -16.03 -2.03
N ASN A 88 -14.13 -15.93 -2.31
CA ASN A 88 -13.09 -16.26 -1.34
C ASN A 88 -13.03 -15.26 -0.17
N VAL A 89 -13.62 -14.06 -0.30
CA VAL A 89 -13.56 -12.99 0.72
C VAL A 89 -13.96 -13.48 2.12
N SER A 90 -14.92 -14.39 2.21
CA SER A 90 -15.42 -14.93 3.48
C SER A 90 -14.44 -15.91 4.17
N ARG A 91 -13.38 -16.34 3.50
CA ARG A 91 -12.35 -17.24 4.03
C ARG A 91 -11.25 -16.51 4.79
N TYR A 92 -11.09 -15.20 4.53
CA TYR A 92 -10.01 -14.40 5.12
C TYR A 92 -10.42 -13.89 6.49
N LEU A 93 -9.95 -14.57 7.55
CA LEU A 93 -10.39 -14.34 8.94
C LEU A 93 -9.27 -13.79 9.84
N THR A 94 -8.01 -13.83 9.38
CA THR A 94 -6.87 -13.31 10.14
C THR A 94 -6.43 -11.96 9.59
N ASN A 95 -5.80 -11.11 10.42
CA ASN A 95 -5.24 -9.85 9.96
C ASN A 95 -4.29 -10.05 8.77
N ARG A 96 -3.47 -11.12 8.78
CA ARG A 96 -2.58 -11.49 7.68
C ARG A 96 -3.37 -11.78 6.40
N SER A 97 -4.33 -12.72 6.44
CA SER A 97 -5.10 -13.10 5.25
C SER A 97 -5.92 -11.94 4.72
N MET A 98 -6.56 -11.15 5.60
CA MET A 98 -7.34 -9.98 5.20
C MET A 98 -6.46 -8.90 4.56
N ALA A 99 -5.31 -8.58 5.16
CA ALA A 99 -4.42 -7.55 4.63
C ALA A 99 -3.83 -7.93 3.26
N LEU A 100 -3.29 -9.14 3.12
CA LEU A 100 -2.77 -9.64 1.85
C LEU A 100 -3.83 -9.59 0.75
N ASN A 101 -5.06 -10.08 1.06
CA ASN A 101 -6.12 -10.13 0.08
C ASN A 101 -6.79 -8.77 -0.17
N LEU A 102 -6.72 -7.82 0.75
CA LEU A 102 -7.10 -6.44 0.46
C LEU A 102 -6.19 -5.84 -0.64
N GLY A 103 -4.88 -6.06 -0.55
CA GLY A 103 -3.94 -5.66 -1.60
C GLY A 103 -4.21 -6.37 -2.93
N ILE A 104 -4.45 -7.68 -2.91
CA ILE A 104 -4.79 -8.50 -4.08
C ILE A 104 -6.08 -7.99 -4.74
N TYR A 105 -7.17 -7.85 -3.99
CA TYR A 105 -8.45 -7.42 -4.54
C TYR A 105 -8.41 -5.97 -5.05
N THR A 106 -7.65 -5.08 -4.41
CA THR A 106 -7.46 -3.71 -4.91
C THR A 106 -6.72 -3.71 -6.26
N THR A 107 -5.75 -4.61 -6.44
CA THR A 107 -5.05 -4.78 -7.72
C THR A 107 -5.98 -5.37 -8.79
N ASN A 108 -6.80 -6.36 -8.44
CA ASN A 108 -7.80 -6.94 -9.33
C ASN A 108 -8.86 -5.91 -9.74
N LEU A 109 -9.32 -5.08 -8.80
CA LEU A 109 -10.24 -3.96 -9.08
C LEU A 109 -9.62 -2.97 -10.08
N SER A 110 -8.37 -2.56 -9.86
CA SER A 110 -7.65 -1.66 -10.77
C SER A 110 -7.47 -2.28 -12.16
N TYR A 111 -7.15 -3.57 -12.22
CA TYR A 111 -7.01 -4.31 -13.47
C TYR A 111 -8.35 -4.39 -14.22
N ALA A 112 -9.43 -4.82 -13.55
CA ALA A 112 -10.76 -4.90 -14.15
C ALA A 112 -11.24 -3.53 -14.67
N SER A 113 -11.01 -2.45 -13.89
CA SER A 113 -11.38 -1.09 -14.28
C SER A 113 -10.66 -0.63 -15.55
N LEU A 114 -9.35 -0.92 -15.68
CA LEU A 114 -8.58 -0.56 -16.87
C LEU A 114 -9.07 -1.27 -18.14
N PHE A 115 -9.71 -2.41 -18.02
CA PHE A 115 -10.28 -3.18 -19.12
C PHE A 115 -11.81 -3.00 -19.24
N ASP A 116 -12.37 -1.97 -18.62
CA ASP A 116 -13.77 -1.55 -18.72
C ASP A 116 -14.77 -2.67 -18.28
N GLN A 117 -14.38 -3.46 -17.27
CA GLN A 117 -15.19 -4.57 -16.73
C GLN A 117 -16.06 -4.08 -15.55
N ALA A 118 -17.13 -3.34 -15.85
CA ALA A 118 -17.92 -2.63 -14.84
C ALA A 118 -18.51 -3.55 -13.75
N GLN A 119 -19.07 -4.72 -14.12
CA GLN A 119 -19.64 -5.65 -13.14
C GLN A 119 -18.54 -6.21 -12.21
N THR A 120 -17.45 -6.66 -12.78
CA THR A 120 -16.29 -7.16 -12.03
C THR A 120 -15.73 -6.09 -11.09
N CYS A 121 -15.72 -4.81 -11.50
CA CYS A 121 -15.33 -3.70 -10.64
C CYS A 121 -16.26 -3.60 -9.41
N MET A 122 -17.58 -3.68 -9.58
CA MET A 122 -18.54 -3.62 -8.47
C MET A 122 -18.30 -4.78 -7.48
N ASP A 123 -18.09 -5.99 -7.99
CA ASP A 123 -17.87 -7.17 -7.17
C ASP A 123 -16.59 -7.06 -6.35
N TYR A 124 -15.48 -6.55 -6.95
CA TYR A 124 -14.23 -6.30 -6.22
C TYR A 124 -14.31 -5.10 -5.27
N MET A 125 -15.10 -4.08 -5.57
CA MET A 125 -15.37 -2.98 -4.64
C MET A 125 -16.04 -3.48 -3.36
N ASP A 126 -17.08 -4.33 -3.48
CA ASP A 126 -17.73 -4.92 -2.29
C ASP A 126 -16.75 -5.80 -1.50
N ALA A 127 -15.96 -6.63 -2.19
CA ALA A 127 -14.97 -7.48 -1.54
C ALA A 127 -13.88 -6.67 -0.80
N THR A 128 -13.34 -5.61 -1.40
CA THR A 128 -12.35 -4.73 -0.75
C THR A 128 -12.94 -4.00 0.43
N ARG A 129 -14.17 -3.49 0.31
CA ARG A 129 -14.90 -2.83 1.40
C ARG A 129 -15.07 -3.76 2.60
N ARG A 130 -15.48 -5.01 2.37
CA ARG A 130 -15.65 -6.03 3.43
C ARG A 130 -14.35 -6.32 4.15
N LEU A 131 -13.23 -6.43 3.43
CA LEU A 131 -11.92 -6.65 4.06
C LEU A 131 -11.46 -5.42 4.84
N ALA A 132 -11.68 -4.21 4.32
CA ALA A 132 -11.36 -2.96 5.01
C ALA A 132 -12.17 -2.80 6.31
N ASP A 133 -13.46 -3.15 6.29
CA ASP A 133 -14.34 -3.15 7.47
C ASP A 133 -13.82 -4.14 8.53
N ASN A 134 -13.58 -5.39 8.13
CA ASN A 134 -13.09 -6.44 9.02
C ASN A 134 -11.70 -6.12 9.61
N LEU A 135 -10.86 -5.37 8.87
CA LEU A 135 -9.59 -4.87 9.36
C LEU A 135 -9.71 -3.63 10.26
N GLY A 136 -10.93 -3.04 10.37
CA GLY A 136 -11.16 -1.81 11.13
C GLY A 136 -10.45 -0.60 10.52
N ILE A 137 -10.38 -0.52 9.20
CA ILE A 137 -9.79 0.60 8.45
C ILE A 137 -10.82 1.28 7.53
N LEU A 138 -12.10 0.94 7.69
CA LEU A 138 -13.16 1.53 6.86
C LEU A 138 -13.28 3.04 7.07
N ASP A 139 -12.93 3.53 8.27
CA ASP A 139 -12.89 4.99 8.57
C ASP A 139 -11.84 5.74 7.72
N ALA A 140 -10.83 5.04 7.21
CA ALA A 140 -9.88 5.58 6.23
C ALA A 140 -10.48 5.66 4.81
N VAL A 141 -11.59 4.94 4.58
CA VAL A 141 -12.35 4.92 3.34
C VAL A 141 -13.66 5.67 3.62
N ASP A 142 -13.70 6.95 3.28
CA ASP A 142 -14.87 7.80 3.49
C ASP A 142 -16.11 7.19 2.81
N SER A 143 -17.28 7.23 3.49
CA SER A 143 -18.55 6.80 2.90
C SER A 143 -18.89 7.53 1.59
N TYR A 144 -18.46 8.79 1.47
CA TYR A 144 -18.54 9.58 0.24
C TYR A 144 -17.76 8.94 -0.93
N THR A 145 -16.69 8.24 -0.64
CA THR A 145 -15.88 7.53 -1.64
C THR A 145 -16.65 6.39 -2.31
N ILE A 146 -17.42 5.63 -1.53
CA ILE A 146 -18.22 4.51 -2.05
C ILE A 146 -19.29 5.07 -2.99
N GLU A 147 -19.99 6.13 -2.58
CA GLU A 147 -20.98 6.83 -3.40
C GLU A 147 -20.36 7.37 -4.71
N ARG A 148 -19.17 8.00 -4.64
CA ARG A 148 -18.43 8.45 -5.83
C ARG A 148 -18.05 7.30 -6.78
N LEU A 149 -17.68 6.13 -6.26
CA LEU A 149 -17.38 4.95 -7.08
C LEU A 149 -18.64 4.45 -7.79
N GLU A 150 -19.76 4.29 -7.06
CA GLU A 150 -21.03 3.85 -7.63
C GLU A 150 -21.54 4.81 -8.72
N GLU A 151 -21.51 6.12 -8.46
CA GLU A 151 -21.91 7.16 -9.42
C GLU A 151 -21.02 7.19 -10.67
N ASN A 152 -19.76 6.79 -10.56
CA ASN A 152 -18.77 6.87 -11.64
C ASN A 152 -18.36 5.50 -12.20
N ILE A 153 -19.18 4.45 -12.02
CA ILE A 153 -18.85 3.07 -12.41
C ILE A 153 -18.46 2.92 -13.89
N ASN A 154 -18.96 3.81 -14.74
CA ASN A 154 -18.62 3.85 -16.17
C ASN A 154 -17.52 4.86 -16.51
N ASN A 155 -16.94 5.53 -15.52
CA ASN A 155 -15.85 6.48 -15.70
C ASN A 155 -14.56 5.89 -15.12
N ARG A 156 -13.84 5.17 -15.98
CA ARG A 156 -12.60 4.48 -15.64
C ARG A 156 -11.58 5.39 -14.93
N GLU A 157 -11.36 6.61 -15.42
CA GLU A 157 -10.35 7.51 -14.86
C GLU A 157 -10.71 7.87 -13.41
N VAL A 158 -11.96 8.21 -13.15
CA VAL A 158 -12.45 8.54 -11.81
C VAL A 158 -12.36 7.33 -10.87
N ILE A 159 -12.72 6.13 -11.34
CA ILE A 159 -12.59 4.91 -10.51
C ILE A 159 -11.14 4.68 -10.11
N LEU A 160 -10.22 4.78 -11.07
CA LEU A 160 -8.82 4.53 -10.84
C LEU A 160 -8.20 5.53 -9.86
N ASP A 161 -8.57 6.82 -9.98
CA ASP A 161 -8.14 7.86 -9.03
C ASP A 161 -8.65 7.57 -7.63
N ILE A 162 -9.94 7.25 -7.49
CA ILE A 162 -10.55 6.93 -6.19
C ILE A 162 -9.89 5.68 -5.56
N VAL A 163 -9.67 4.63 -6.33
CA VAL A 163 -9.05 3.38 -5.83
C VAL A 163 -7.61 3.65 -5.36
N SER A 164 -6.86 4.43 -6.13
CA SER A 164 -5.49 4.81 -5.77
C SER A 164 -5.46 5.67 -4.50
N GLU A 165 -6.30 6.69 -4.43
CA GLU A 165 -6.43 7.57 -3.26
C GLU A 165 -6.77 6.77 -2.00
N ASN A 166 -7.77 5.88 -2.07
CA ASN A 166 -8.16 5.05 -0.93
C ASN A 166 -7.09 4.05 -0.50
N PHE A 167 -6.39 3.47 -1.44
CA PHE A 167 -5.29 2.57 -1.11
C PHE A 167 -4.17 3.30 -0.34
N MET A 168 -3.82 4.50 -0.78
CA MET A 168 -2.84 5.34 -0.11
C MET A 168 -3.33 5.82 1.27
N ASN A 169 -4.59 6.25 1.37
CA ASN A 169 -5.19 6.67 2.63
C ASN A 169 -5.25 5.52 3.65
N SER A 170 -5.64 4.32 3.20
CA SER A 170 -5.64 3.12 4.06
C SER A 170 -4.23 2.78 4.57
N SER A 171 -3.22 2.88 3.71
CA SER A 171 -1.83 2.66 4.10
C SER A 171 -1.36 3.69 5.12
N SER A 172 -1.65 4.98 4.88
CA SER A 172 -1.30 6.07 5.80
C SER A 172 -2.00 5.93 7.15
N PHE A 173 -3.30 5.63 7.13
CA PHE A 173 -4.09 5.39 8.36
C PHE A 173 -3.51 4.25 9.20
N LEU A 174 -3.12 3.14 8.56
CA LEU A 174 -2.50 2.02 9.27
C LEU A 174 -1.16 2.42 9.91
N GLN A 175 -0.35 3.21 9.20
CA GLN A 175 0.93 3.72 9.74
C GLN A 175 0.71 4.67 10.92
N GLU A 176 -0.22 5.62 10.80
CA GLU A 176 -0.53 6.60 11.86
C GLU A 176 -1.14 5.95 13.11
N ASN A 177 -1.71 4.75 12.98
CA ASN A 177 -2.30 3.98 14.08
C ASN A 177 -1.39 2.85 14.59
N ASN A 178 -0.08 2.90 14.34
CA ASN A 178 0.92 1.90 14.73
C ASN A 178 0.56 0.48 14.24
N ARG A 179 0.05 0.38 13.00
CA ARG A 179 -0.31 -0.87 12.32
C ARG A 179 0.50 -1.08 11.04
N GLU A 180 1.74 -0.60 11.03
CA GLU A 180 2.66 -0.73 9.90
C GLU A 180 2.83 -2.17 9.39
N PRO A 181 2.83 -3.22 10.25
CA PRO A 181 2.87 -4.60 9.78
C PRO A 181 1.68 -4.96 8.88
N VAL A 182 0.47 -4.44 9.17
CA VAL A 182 -0.73 -4.67 8.35
C VAL A 182 -0.60 -3.95 7.00
N ALA A 183 -0.10 -2.71 7.00
CA ALA A 183 0.17 -1.96 5.78
C ALA A 183 1.22 -2.68 4.91
N ALA A 184 2.29 -3.20 5.51
CA ALA A 184 3.32 -3.96 4.81
C ALA A 184 2.76 -5.22 4.13
N MET A 185 1.90 -5.97 4.82
CA MET A 185 1.23 -7.14 4.24
C MET A 185 0.28 -6.75 3.10
N MET A 186 -0.51 -5.68 3.24
CA MET A 186 -1.40 -5.17 2.20
C MET A 186 -0.64 -4.78 0.94
N LEU A 187 0.42 -4.00 1.08
CA LEU A 187 1.27 -3.58 -0.04
C LEU A 187 1.95 -4.77 -0.74
N THR A 188 2.44 -5.73 0.04
CA THR A 188 3.07 -6.94 -0.51
C THR A 188 2.06 -7.80 -1.28
N GLY A 189 0.83 -7.93 -0.78
CA GLY A 189 -0.25 -8.63 -1.49
C GLY A 189 -0.54 -8.02 -2.86
N GLY A 190 -0.66 -6.71 -2.94
CA GLY A 190 -0.86 -5.99 -4.20
C GLY A 190 0.35 -6.11 -5.15
N TRP A 191 1.57 -6.07 -4.61
CA TRP A 191 2.79 -6.23 -5.40
C TRP A 191 2.88 -7.63 -6.03
N ILE A 192 2.60 -8.67 -5.26
CA ILE A 192 2.58 -10.08 -5.72
C ILE A 192 1.51 -10.28 -6.77
N GLU A 193 0.30 -9.76 -6.55
CA GLU A 193 -0.79 -9.89 -7.52
C GLU A 193 -0.43 -9.23 -8.86
N GLY A 194 0.14 -8.03 -8.84
CA GLY A 194 0.60 -7.37 -10.05
C GLY A 194 1.67 -8.16 -10.81
N LEU A 195 2.60 -8.80 -10.10
CA LEU A 195 3.61 -9.67 -10.70
C LEU A 195 2.97 -10.95 -11.25
N TYR A 196 2.05 -11.56 -10.50
CA TYR A 196 1.32 -12.75 -10.92
C TYR A 196 0.51 -12.52 -12.20
N LEU A 197 -0.23 -11.42 -12.28
CA LEU A 197 -0.99 -11.04 -13.46
C LEU A 197 -0.08 -10.86 -14.70
N ALA A 198 1.09 -10.24 -14.52
CA ALA A 198 2.06 -10.08 -15.60
C ALA A 198 2.61 -11.43 -16.09
N LEU A 199 3.05 -12.27 -15.16
CA LEU A 199 3.61 -13.59 -15.45
C LEU A 199 2.57 -14.54 -16.12
N GLY A 200 1.30 -14.41 -15.73
CA GLY A 200 0.20 -15.20 -16.28
C GLY A 200 -0.05 -14.92 -17.76
N GLN A 201 0.34 -13.76 -18.27
CA GLN A 201 0.08 -13.33 -19.65
C GLN A 201 1.27 -13.49 -20.60
N VAL A 202 2.42 -13.94 -20.10
CA VAL A 202 3.60 -14.16 -20.93
C VAL A 202 3.73 -15.63 -21.33
N ASP A 203 3.87 -15.88 -22.65
CA ASP A 203 4.30 -17.17 -23.17
C ASP A 203 5.82 -17.30 -22.94
N GLU A 204 6.24 -18.39 -22.30
CA GLU A 204 7.64 -18.68 -22.01
C GLU A 204 8.50 -18.89 -23.27
N ASN A 205 7.88 -19.04 -24.42
CA ASN A 205 8.54 -19.14 -25.74
C ASN A 205 8.77 -17.77 -26.39
N GLU A 206 8.15 -16.69 -25.87
CA GLU A 206 8.17 -15.34 -26.45
C GLU A 206 8.72 -14.32 -25.42
N LEU A 207 9.90 -14.59 -24.88
CA LEU A 207 10.50 -13.71 -23.87
C LEU A 207 11.24 -12.51 -24.47
N GLU A 208 11.82 -12.68 -25.67
CA GLU A 208 12.63 -11.64 -26.30
C GLU A 208 11.77 -10.47 -26.80
N ASN A 209 12.23 -9.26 -26.55
CA ASN A 209 11.55 -8.02 -26.94
C ASN A 209 10.10 -7.84 -26.41
N ASN A 210 9.70 -8.66 -25.45
CA ASN A 210 8.38 -8.62 -24.85
C ASN A 210 8.30 -7.51 -23.78
N ARG A 211 7.31 -6.61 -23.90
CA ARG A 211 7.14 -5.49 -22.97
C ARG A 211 6.71 -5.95 -21.57
N LEU A 212 5.89 -7.02 -21.49
CA LEU A 212 5.51 -7.60 -20.19
C LEU A 212 6.71 -8.21 -19.49
N VAL A 213 7.61 -8.86 -20.23
CA VAL A 213 8.86 -9.40 -19.66
C VAL A 213 9.72 -8.26 -19.09
N ARG A 214 9.83 -7.13 -19.78
CA ARG A 214 10.53 -5.95 -19.25
C ARG A 214 9.86 -5.43 -17.97
N MET A 215 8.54 -5.29 -17.96
CA MET A 215 7.81 -4.89 -16.76
C MET A 215 8.08 -5.86 -15.60
N ILE A 216 8.10 -7.19 -15.86
CA ILE A 216 8.42 -8.21 -14.86
C ILE A 216 9.83 -8.02 -14.32
N THR A 217 10.83 -7.85 -15.19
CA THR A 217 12.23 -7.70 -14.77
C THR A 217 12.48 -6.38 -14.03
N ASP A 218 11.79 -5.31 -14.40
CA ASP A 218 11.87 -4.00 -13.71
C ASP A 218 11.30 -4.07 -12.28
N LYS A 219 10.47 -5.08 -11.96
CA LYS A 219 10.00 -5.34 -10.60
C LYS A 219 11.14 -5.65 -9.62
N LYS A 220 12.33 -6.02 -10.10
CA LYS A 220 13.54 -6.19 -9.27
C LYS A 220 13.81 -4.96 -8.40
N LEU A 221 13.67 -3.76 -8.96
CA LEU A 221 13.91 -2.51 -8.22
C LEU A 221 12.86 -2.26 -7.12
N SER A 222 11.60 -2.52 -7.41
CA SER A 222 10.53 -2.37 -6.41
C SER A 222 10.54 -3.50 -5.37
N LEU A 223 11.10 -4.67 -5.70
CA LEU A 223 11.29 -5.76 -4.73
C LEU A 223 12.23 -5.37 -3.60
N GLU A 224 13.30 -4.64 -3.89
CA GLU A 224 14.23 -4.14 -2.85
C GLU A 224 13.49 -3.27 -1.83
N ILE A 225 12.53 -2.46 -2.30
CA ILE A 225 11.68 -1.61 -1.45
C ILE A 225 10.73 -2.47 -0.60
N VAL A 226 10.10 -3.50 -1.20
CA VAL A 226 9.25 -4.46 -0.48
C VAL A 226 10.05 -5.18 0.61
N MET A 227 11.24 -5.68 0.28
CA MET A 227 12.10 -6.39 1.24
C MET A 227 12.52 -5.50 2.41
N LEU A 228 12.89 -4.25 2.14
CA LEU A 228 13.22 -3.27 3.18
C LEU A 228 12.02 -2.95 4.08
N MET A 229 10.82 -2.82 3.51
CA MET A 229 9.58 -2.62 4.25
C MET A 229 9.27 -3.81 5.17
N LEU A 230 9.43 -5.02 4.67
CA LEU A 230 9.22 -6.25 5.46
C LEU A 230 10.28 -6.39 6.56
N GLU A 231 11.54 -6.05 6.28
CA GLU A 231 12.61 -6.05 7.28
C GLU A 231 12.29 -5.11 8.44
N ASN A 232 11.89 -3.87 8.15
CA ASN A 232 11.55 -2.87 9.18
C ASN A 232 10.36 -3.31 10.07
N ASN A 233 9.52 -4.22 9.58
CA ASN A 233 8.36 -4.75 10.28
C ASN A 233 8.51 -6.20 10.74
N SER A 234 9.71 -6.78 10.67
CA SER A 234 9.99 -8.20 10.97
C SER A 234 9.85 -8.57 12.45
N HIS A 235 9.67 -7.58 13.33
CA HIS A 235 9.27 -7.80 14.73
C HIS A 235 7.87 -8.46 14.86
N ASN A 236 7.03 -8.35 13.83
CA ASN A 236 5.76 -9.06 13.71
C ASN A 236 5.98 -10.41 13.04
N SER A 237 5.50 -11.49 13.64
CA SER A 237 5.72 -12.86 13.15
C SER A 237 5.16 -13.11 11.76
N ASP A 238 3.94 -12.57 11.46
CA ASP A 238 3.31 -12.74 10.15
C ASP A 238 4.12 -12.05 9.04
N VAL A 239 4.76 -10.91 9.36
CA VAL A 239 5.63 -10.18 8.43
C VAL A 239 6.98 -10.89 8.28
N ALA A 240 7.54 -11.46 9.37
CA ALA A 240 8.77 -12.24 9.30
C ALA A 240 8.60 -13.48 8.41
N ASP A 241 7.49 -14.20 8.54
CA ASP A 241 7.15 -15.35 7.68
C ASP A 241 6.97 -14.91 6.22
N LEU A 242 6.27 -13.79 5.99
CA LEU A 242 6.07 -13.24 4.66
C LEU A 242 7.42 -12.82 4.02
N LYS A 243 8.32 -12.22 4.81
CA LYS A 243 9.68 -11.88 4.35
C LYS A 243 10.44 -13.12 3.88
N ALA A 244 10.39 -14.20 4.68
CA ALA A 244 11.05 -15.47 4.31
C ALA A 244 10.49 -16.07 3.00
N ASP A 245 9.19 -15.91 2.75
CA ASP A 245 8.58 -16.28 1.48
C ASP A 245 9.05 -15.40 0.33
N MET A 246 9.13 -14.08 0.54
CA MET A 246 9.59 -13.12 -0.47
C MET A 246 11.08 -13.26 -0.80
N GLU A 247 11.93 -13.72 0.13
CA GLU A 247 13.35 -14.05 -0.10
C GLU A 247 13.52 -15.10 -1.20
N LYS A 248 12.56 -16.01 -1.38
CA LYS A 248 12.58 -17.00 -2.47
C LYS A 248 12.50 -16.32 -3.83
N ILE A 249 11.65 -15.30 -3.94
CA ILE A 249 11.49 -14.50 -5.16
C ILE A 249 12.72 -13.61 -5.37
N GLU A 250 13.24 -13.00 -4.31
CA GLU A 250 14.46 -12.18 -4.36
C GLU A 250 15.65 -12.99 -4.90
N ASN A 251 15.83 -14.22 -4.43
CA ASN A 251 16.90 -15.10 -4.91
C ASN A 251 16.80 -15.37 -6.42
N ILE A 252 15.59 -15.54 -6.95
CA ILE A 252 15.38 -15.72 -8.40
C ILE A 252 15.70 -14.42 -9.15
N PHE A 253 15.27 -13.26 -8.62
CA PHE A 253 15.56 -11.97 -9.25
C PHE A 253 17.07 -11.62 -9.26
N ARG A 254 17.90 -12.24 -8.40
CA ARG A 254 19.37 -12.08 -8.45
C ARG A 254 19.96 -12.65 -9.74
N GLU A 255 19.30 -13.64 -10.34
CA GLU A 255 19.70 -14.25 -11.60
C GLU A 255 19.22 -13.48 -12.84
N VAL A 256 18.40 -12.44 -12.62
CA VAL A 256 17.90 -11.55 -13.69
C VAL A 256 18.90 -10.40 -13.89
N ASP A 257 19.45 -10.32 -15.10
CA ASP A 257 20.34 -9.24 -15.48
C ASP A 257 19.54 -8.01 -15.92
N VAL A 258 19.71 -6.92 -15.20
CA VAL A 258 19.13 -5.62 -15.56
C VAL A 258 20.27 -4.64 -15.80
N HIS A 259 20.45 -4.23 -17.05
CA HIS A 259 21.45 -3.24 -17.44
C HIS A 259 20.75 -1.98 -17.91
N SER A 260 21.02 -0.85 -17.25
CA SER A 260 20.63 0.47 -17.74
C SER A 260 21.71 0.96 -18.71
N SER A 261 21.30 1.32 -19.93
CA SER A 261 22.24 2.03 -20.82
C SER A 261 22.61 3.39 -20.21
N PRO A 262 23.84 3.92 -20.51
CA PRO A 262 24.15 5.29 -20.16
C PRO A 262 23.07 6.24 -20.70
N VAL A 263 22.75 7.27 -19.91
CA VAL A 263 21.80 8.29 -20.34
C VAL A 263 22.40 9.05 -21.53
N GLU A 264 21.83 8.88 -22.70
CA GLU A 264 22.17 9.66 -23.88
C GLU A 264 21.36 10.95 -23.89
N VAL A 265 22.06 12.08 -23.88
CA VAL A 265 21.46 13.40 -24.04
C VAL A 265 21.42 13.70 -25.55
N THR A 266 20.24 13.58 -26.14
CA THR A 266 20.02 14.06 -27.53
C THR A 266 19.38 15.42 -27.51
N GLN A 267 20.03 16.41 -28.15
CA GLN A 267 19.40 17.71 -28.40
C GLN A 267 18.30 17.52 -29.46
N SER A 268 17.07 17.85 -29.09
CA SER A 268 16.01 18.03 -30.07
C SER A 268 16.32 19.27 -30.91
N GLY A 269 15.97 19.27 -32.19
CA GLY A 269 16.27 20.38 -33.11
C GLY A 269 15.74 21.77 -32.73
N ASP A 270 15.16 21.91 -31.55
CA ASP A 270 14.82 23.15 -30.87
C ASP A 270 15.80 23.29 -29.68
N GLU A 271 16.65 24.33 -29.70
CA GLU A 271 17.81 24.52 -28.81
C GLU A 271 17.49 24.56 -27.29
N THR A 272 16.22 24.49 -26.93
CA THR A 272 15.73 24.63 -25.54
C THR A 272 15.33 23.33 -24.86
N VAL A 273 15.28 22.19 -25.58
CA VAL A 273 14.80 20.90 -25.00
C VAL A 273 15.87 19.83 -25.17
N ALA A 274 16.44 19.40 -24.02
CA ALA A 274 17.26 18.19 -23.93
C ALA A 274 16.38 16.97 -23.73
N VAL A 275 16.43 16.00 -24.66
CA VAL A 275 15.76 14.72 -24.51
C VAL A 275 16.75 13.72 -23.92
N LEU A 276 16.47 13.29 -22.68
CA LEU A 276 17.22 12.22 -22.00
C LEU A 276 16.67 10.87 -22.46
N ARG A 277 17.48 10.06 -23.10
CA ARG A 277 17.15 8.68 -23.46
C ARG A 277 18.00 7.73 -22.64
N SER A 278 17.36 6.88 -21.88
CA SER A 278 17.96 5.70 -21.25
C SER A 278 17.14 4.49 -21.67
N ALA A 279 17.79 3.45 -22.12
CA ALA A 279 17.15 2.17 -22.39
C ALA A 279 17.57 1.17 -21.31
N THR A 280 16.63 0.61 -20.60
CA THR A 280 16.88 -0.53 -19.73
C THR A 280 16.79 -1.79 -20.58
N VAL A 281 17.88 -2.53 -20.65
CA VAL A 281 17.91 -3.85 -21.28
C VAL A 281 17.91 -4.87 -20.14
N SER A 282 16.87 -5.67 -20.08
CA SER A 282 16.77 -6.76 -19.12
C SER A 282 16.76 -8.09 -19.85
N ASN A 283 17.55 -9.03 -19.34
CA ASN A 283 17.61 -10.40 -19.86
C ASN A 283 17.18 -11.37 -18.75
N ILE A 284 16.20 -12.19 -19.08
CA ILE A 284 15.78 -13.32 -18.25
C ILE A 284 15.84 -14.60 -19.09
N SER A 285 16.49 -15.62 -18.58
CA SER A 285 16.48 -16.93 -19.24
C SER A 285 15.14 -17.61 -19.08
N ARG A 286 14.80 -18.55 -19.99
CA ARG A 286 13.55 -19.30 -19.92
C ARG A 286 13.41 -20.06 -18.60
N ASP A 287 14.49 -20.63 -18.10
CA ASP A 287 14.47 -21.42 -16.86
C ASP A 287 14.22 -20.52 -15.65
N VAL A 288 14.88 -19.37 -15.58
CA VAL A 288 14.66 -18.36 -14.52
C VAL A 288 13.24 -17.81 -14.60
N PHE A 289 12.71 -17.53 -15.81
CA PHE A 289 11.34 -17.08 -15.99
C PHE A 289 10.31 -18.12 -15.48
N ARG A 290 10.51 -19.40 -15.84
CA ARG A 290 9.65 -20.50 -15.40
C ARG A 290 9.69 -20.69 -13.89
N GLN A 291 10.88 -20.61 -13.29
CA GLN A 291 11.05 -20.69 -11.85
C GLN A 291 10.35 -19.51 -11.14
N LEU A 292 10.50 -18.28 -11.66
CA LEU A 292 9.82 -17.10 -11.15
C LEU A 292 8.29 -17.27 -11.22
N LYS A 293 7.77 -17.68 -12.39
CA LYS A 293 6.34 -17.89 -12.61
C LYS A 293 5.77 -18.95 -11.65
N SER A 294 6.44 -20.08 -11.47
CA SER A 294 6.01 -21.12 -10.53
C SER A 294 6.03 -20.62 -9.10
N THR A 295 7.14 -20.01 -8.64
CA THR A 295 7.30 -19.55 -7.26
C THR A 295 6.28 -18.47 -6.90
N VAL A 296 6.05 -17.50 -7.80
CA VAL A 296 5.04 -16.45 -7.60
C VAL A 296 3.64 -17.02 -7.57
N THR A 297 3.33 -17.97 -8.47
CA THR A 297 2.02 -18.64 -8.52
C THR A 297 1.75 -19.43 -7.24
N ASP A 298 2.72 -20.20 -6.76
CA ASP A 298 2.59 -20.99 -5.53
C ASP A 298 2.41 -20.08 -4.30
N LEU A 299 3.19 -19.00 -4.21
CA LEU A 299 3.08 -18.04 -3.13
C LEU A 299 1.72 -17.32 -3.15
N ARG A 300 1.31 -16.80 -4.31
CA ARG A 300 0.01 -16.14 -4.47
C ARG A 300 -1.15 -17.08 -4.12
N ASN A 301 -1.07 -18.33 -4.55
CA ASN A 301 -2.09 -19.32 -4.23
C ASN A 301 -2.18 -19.62 -2.72
N SER A 302 -1.06 -19.57 -2.00
CA SER A 302 -1.06 -19.70 -0.53
C SER A 302 -1.75 -18.52 0.17
N PHE A 303 -1.81 -17.35 -0.46
CA PHE A 303 -2.49 -16.17 0.10
C PHE A 303 -4.01 -16.21 -0.10
N VAL A 304 -4.48 -16.85 -1.17
CA VAL A 304 -5.90 -16.88 -1.56
C VAL A 304 -6.62 -18.20 -1.21
N SER A 305 -5.91 -19.14 -0.62
CA SER A 305 -6.43 -20.47 -0.23
C SER A 305 -7.28 -20.43 1.04
#